data_87cfbf29767035e6e5b9875b1156e9d0
#
_entry.id   87cfbf29767035e6e5b9875b1156e9d0
#
_cell.length_a   1.000
_cell.length_b   1.000
_cell.length_c   1.000
_cell.angle_alpha   90.00
_cell.angle_beta   90.00
_cell.angle_gamma   90.00
#
_symmetry.space_group_name_H-M   'P 1'
#
loop_
_entity.id
_entity.type
_entity.pdbx_description
1 polymer ?
#
loop_
_entity_poly.entity_id
_entity_poly.type
_entity_poly.pdbx_seq_one_letter_code
_entity_poly.pdbx_strand_id
1 'polypeptide(L)'
;PRAMEDYGYCMEKNILAATALGLGTCWLGGTFHRTGFAGRMNLAAGELVPAVSPVGYASGQRSLRERAMRFSAGSDRRKPWGDLFYEGDVAAQLAKDAAGDYATPLECVRIAPSAANKQPWRIIRDRGAYHFYLKRTPGYDRIFAPIRIQNIDMGIAMCHFELSARVLGLDGGWTTEGPGRPCGDFEY
;
A
#
# COMPACT_ATOMS: atom_id res chain seq x y z
N PRO A 1 2.37 -5.48 17.11
CA PRO A 1 3.42 -4.78 16.35
C PRO A 1 3.01 -4.73 14.87
N ARG A 2 2.99 -3.54 14.29
CA ARG A 2 2.62 -3.31 12.88
C ARG A 2 3.86 -3.26 11.96
N ALA A 3 4.82 -4.16 12.21
CA ALA A 3 6.12 -4.14 11.55
C ALA A 3 6.03 -4.23 10.00
N MET A 4 5.01 -4.89 9.46
CA MET A 4 4.83 -4.98 8.00
C MET A 4 4.25 -3.69 7.42
N GLU A 5 3.34 -3.03 8.13
CA GLU A 5 2.81 -1.71 7.76
C GLU A 5 3.91 -0.66 7.85
N ASP A 6 4.68 -0.64 8.94
CA ASP A 6 5.81 0.27 9.11
C ASP A 6 6.85 0.08 8.01
N TYR A 7 7.16 -1.18 7.66
CA TYR A 7 8.05 -1.50 6.55
C TYR A 7 7.51 -0.95 5.23
N GLY A 8 6.23 -1.20 4.93
CA GLY A 8 5.57 -0.71 3.71
C GLY A 8 5.61 0.81 3.60
N TYR A 9 5.31 1.50 4.70
CA TYR A 9 5.34 2.96 4.77
C TYR A 9 6.76 3.52 4.51
N CYS A 10 7.76 3.03 5.25
CA CYS A 10 9.13 3.52 5.14
C CYS A 10 9.74 3.24 3.77
N MET A 11 9.51 2.04 3.23
CA MET A 11 10.02 1.66 1.91
C MET A 11 9.36 2.48 0.80
N GLU A 12 8.04 2.70 0.85
CA GLU A 12 7.33 3.52 -0.13
C GLU A 12 7.79 4.98 -0.09
N LYS A 13 8.05 5.51 1.09
CA LYS A 13 8.62 6.86 1.23
C LYS A 13 9.97 6.99 0.50
N ASN A 14 10.83 5.97 0.60
CA ASN A 14 12.10 5.94 -0.14
C ASN A 14 11.87 5.78 -1.66
N ILE A 15 10.89 4.98 -2.08
CA ILE A 15 10.51 4.81 -3.49
C ILE A 15 10.01 6.11 -4.09
N LEU A 16 9.15 6.83 -3.39
CA LEU A 16 8.65 8.14 -3.82
C LEU A 16 9.78 9.18 -3.89
N ALA A 17 10.71 9.18 -2.93
CA ALA A 17 11.90 10.04 -2.98
C ALA A 17 12.80 9.70 -4.18
N ALA A 18 13.05 8.43 -4.45
CA ALA A 18 13.79 7.99 -5.64
C ALA A 18 13.10 8.43 -6.94
N THR A 19 11.77 8.32 -6.99
CA THR A 19 10.96 8.76 -8.13
C THR A 19 11.07 10.28 -8.35
N ALA A 20 11.05 11.06 -7.27
CA ALA A 20 11.25 12.51 -7.35
C ALA A 20 12.64 12.92 -7.89
N LEU A 21 13.65 12.05 -7.72
CA LEU A 21 14.99 12.18 -8.30
C LEU A 21 15.09 11.64 -9.74
N GLY A 22 13.99 11.22 -10.36
CA GLY A 22 13.97 10.66 -11.72
C GLY A 22 14.46 9.21 -11.80
N LEU A 23 14.57 8.50 -10.68
CA LEU A 23 14.99 7.11 -10.64
C LEU A 23 13.79 6.16 -10.77
N GLY A 24 13.99 5.06 -11.47
CA GLY A 24 13.04 3.95 -11.57
C GLY A 24 13.19 3.00 -10.40
N THR A 25 12.08 2.47 -9.92
CA THR A 25 12.00 1.48 -8.84
C THR A 25 11.00 0.38 -9.19
N CYS A 26 11.07 -0.74 -8.48
CA CYS A 26 10.10 -1.83 -8.65
C CYS A 26 9.96 -2.63 -7.36
N TRP A 27 8.76 -2.70 -6.80
CA TRP A 27 8.45 -3.55 -5.67
C TRP A 27 8.58 -5.04 -6.03
N LEU A 28 9.45 -5.77 -5.33
CA LEU A 28 9.64 -7.20 -5.45
C LEU A 28 9.33 -7.87 -4.11
N GLY A 29 8.11 -8.41 -3.95
CA GLY A 29 7.66 -9.05 -2.73
C GLY A 29 7.71 -10.59 -2.78
N GLY A 30 7.59 -11.19 -3.97
CA GLY A 30 7.51 -12.65 -4.16
C GLY A 30 8.49 -13.23 -5.18
N THR A 31 9.20 -12.39 -5.90
CA THR A 31 10.00 -12.79 -7.09
C THR A 31 11.50 -12.64 -6.91
N PHE A 32 11.99 -12.65 -5.67
CA PHE A 32 13.43 -12.58 -5.36
C PHE A 32 13.85 -13.69 -4.39
N HIS A 33 15.16 -14.00 -4.37
CA HIS A 33 15.74 -15.00 -3.49
C HIS A 33 16.01 -14.43 -2.09
N ARG A 34 15.04 -14.56 -1.17
CA ARG A 34 15.14 -14.03 0.21
C ARG A 34 16.37 -14.47 0.96
N THR A 35 16.72 -15.75 0.87
CA THR A 35 17.90 -16.32 1.55
C THR A 35 19.21 -15.68 1.09
N GLY A 36 19.34 -15.36 -0.20
CA GLY A 36 20.52 -14.67 -0.73
C GLY A 36 20.66 -13.25 -0.22
N PHE A 37 19.55 -12.51 -0.07
CA PHE A 37 19.54 -11.18 0.53
C PHE A 37 19.78 -11.22 2.03
N ALA A 38 19.11 -12.13 2.76
CA ALA A 38 19.25 -12.32 4.18
C ALA A 38 20.72 -12.57 4.59
N GLY A 39 21.42 -13.47 3.87
CA GLY A 39 22.81 -13.77 4.13
C GLY A 39 23.78 -12.60 3.91
N ARG A 40 23.41 -11.62 3.05
CA ARG A 40 24.24 -10.42 2.80
C ARG A 40 23.93 -9.28 3.75
N MET A 41 22.78 -9.30 4.41
CA MET A 41 22.32 -8.24 5.31
C MET A 41 22.65 -8.53 6.79
N ASN A 42 23.30 -9.68 7.09
CA ASN A 42 23.63 -10.11 8.47
C ASN A 42 22.42 -10.04 9.40
N LEU A 43 21.28 -10.57 8.95
CA LEU A 43 20.06 -10.54 9.73
C LEU A 43 20.21 -11.31 11.05
N ALA A 44 19.66 -10.75 12.10
CA ALA A 44 19.51 -11.42 13.39
C ALA A 44 18.42 -12.52 13.33
N ALA A 45 18.42 -13.39 14.33
CA ALA A 45 17.40 -14.43 14.44
C ALA A 45 16.00 -13.81 14.55
N GLY A 46 15.09 -14.23 13.67
CA GLY A 46 13.72 -13.71 13.60
C GLY A 46 13.53 -12.50 12.70
N GLU A 47 14.60 -11.92 12.16
CA GLU A 47 14.48 -10.85 11.17
C GLU A 47 14.20 -11.41 9.78
N LEU A 48 13.46 -10.64 9.00
CA LEU A 48 13.01 -11.02 7.65
C LEU A 48 13.30 -9.90 6.65
N VAL A 49 13.51 -10.27 5.38
CA VAL A 49 13.48 -9.34 4.24
C VAL A 49 12.10 -9.46 3.57
N PRO A 50 11.13 -8.59 3.88
CA PRO A 50 9.77 -8.75 3.38
C PRO A 50 9.66 -8.52 1.88
N ALA A 51 10.36 -7.50 1.37
CA ALA A 51 10.42 -7.13 -0.04
C ALA A 51 11.75 -6.43 -0.33
N VAL A 52 12.04 -6.18 -1.59
CA VAL A 52 13.19 -5.37 -2.04
C VAL A 52 12.75 -4.53 -3.23
N SER A 53 13.51 -3.48 -3.56
CA SER A 53 13.35 -2.72 -4.79
C SER A 53 14.72 -2.46 -5.41
N PRO A 54 14.94 -2.80 -6.69
CA PRO A 54 16.04 -2.22 -7.44
C PRO A 54 15.78 -0.71 -7.61
N VAL A 55 16.86 0.06 -7.63
CA VAL A 55 16.83 1.51 -7.89
C VAL A 55 17.83 1.81 -9.00
N GLY A 56 17.43 2.57 -10.01
CA GLY A 56 18.30 2.94 -11.12
C GLY A 56 17.56 3.71 -12.20
N TYR A 57 18.27 4.05 -13.26
CA TYR A 57 17.65 4.73 -14.39
C TYR A 57 16.74 3.75 -15.15
N ALA A 58 15.51 4.18 -15.43
CA ALA A 58 14.56 3.35 -16.16
C ALA A 58 15.06 3.14 -17.61
N SER A 59 15.11 1.87 -18.05
CA SER A 59 15.35 1.56 -19.46
C SER A 59 14.15 2.01 -20.30
N GLY A 60 14.43 2.63 -21.45
CA GLY A 60 13.38 3.02 -22.40
C GLY A 60 12.64 1.83 -23.04
N GLN A 61 13.15 0.61 -22.85
CA GLN A 61 12.55 -0.61 -23.41
C GLN A 61 12.13 -1.56 -22.30
N ARG A 62 10.84 -1.92 -22.28
CA ARG A 62 10.30 -2.95 -21.38
C ARG A 62 10.47 -4.34 -22.00
N SER A 63 10.98 -5.29 -21.22
CA SER A 63 11.08 -6.68 -21.66
C SER A 63 9.69 -7.31 -21.85
N LEU A 64 9.59 -8.32 -22.73
CA LEU A 64 8.34 -9.07 -22.92
C LEU A 64 7.84 -9.71 -21.63
N ARG A 65 8.75 -10.19 -20.78
CA ARG A 65 8.43 -10.78 -19.45
C ARG A 65 7.80 -9.74 -18.51
N GLU A 66 8.35 -8.53 -18.47
CA GLU A 66 7.80 -7.43 -17.67
C GLU A 66 6.39 -7.06 -18.14
N ARG A 67 6.20 -6.94 -19.47
CA ARG A 67 4.87 -6.66 -20.06
C ARG A 67 3.85 -7.73 -19.70
N ALA A 68 4.23 -9.01 -19.78
CA ALA A 68 3.36 -10.13 -19.41
C ALA A 68 3.00 -10.11 -17.92
N MET A 69 3.96 -9.84 -17.02
CA MET A 69 3.72 -9.74 -15.58
C MET A 69 2.78 -8.56 -15.25
N ARG A 70 2.99 -7.39 -15.85
CA ARG A 70 2.12 -6.23 -15.65
C ARG A 70 0.70 -6.49 -16.15
N PHE A 71 0.57 -7.13 -17.31
CA PHE A 71 -0.73 -7.51 -17.87
C PHE A 71 -1.47 -8.49 -16.97
N SER A 72 -0.81 -9.56 -16.49
CA SER A 72 -1.41 -10.56 -15.60
C SER A 72 -1.83 -9.99 -14.24
N ALA A 73 -1.07 -9.03 -13.71
CA ALA A 73 -1.42 -8.31 -12.48
C ALA A 73 -2.50 -7.24 -12.70
N GLY A 74 -2.84 -6.91 -13.95
CA GLY A 74 -3.73 -5.79 -14.27
C GLY A 74 -3.19 -4.46 -13.72
N SER A 75 -1.87 -4.24 -13.80
CA SER A 75 -1.16 -3.15 -13.12
C SER A 75 -1.68 -1.75 -13.44
N ASP A 76 -2.30 -1.58 -14.60
CA ASP A 76 -2.83 -0.29 -15.05
C ASP A 76 -4.31 -0.09 -14.66
N ARG A 77 -4.94 -1.10 -14.04
CA ARG A 77 -6.32 -1.04 -13.57
C ARG A 77 -6.36 -0.69 -12.10
N ARG A 78 -7.23 0.26 -11.76
CA ARG A 78 -7.49 0.64 -10.37
C ARG A 78 -8.94 0.39 -10.04
N LYS A 79 -9.20 -0.02 -8.79
CA LYS A 79 -10.58 -0.17 -8.32
C LYS A 79 -11.32 1.17 -8.41
N PRO A 80 -12.64 1.14 -8.68
CA PRO A 80 -13.48 2.31 -8.60
C PRO A 80 -13.38 2.96 -7.21
N TRP A 81 -13.55 4.27 -7.16
CA TRP A 81 -13.51 5.04 -5.93
C TRP A 81 -14.46 4.50 -4.85
N GLY A 82 -15.72 4.23 -5.22
CA GLY A 82 -16.74 3.73 -4.31
C GLY A 82 -16.50 2.31 -3.76
N ASP A 83 -15.55 1.54 -4.36
CA ASP A 83 -15.15 0.24 -3.81
C ASP A 83 -14.11 0.37 -2.68
N LEU A 84 -13.55 1.55 -2.50
CA LEU A 84 -12.42 1.80 -1.60
C LEU A 84 -12.76 2.75 -0.46
N PHE A 85 -13.64 3.73 -0.68
CA PHE A 85 -13.86 4.85 0.23
C PHE A 85 -15.33 4.94 0.64
N TYR A 86 -15.56 5.10 1.94
CA TYR A 86 -16.88 5.04 2.56
C TYR A 86 -17.08 6.18 3.56
N GLU A 87 -18.35 6.49 3.84
CA GLU A 87 -18.79 7.51 4.78
C GLU A 87 -19.52 6.88 5.96
N GLY A 88 -19.01 7.03 7.17
CA GLY A 88 -19.61 6.51 8.40
C GLY A 88 -19.49 5.00 8.56
N ASP A 89 -19.89 4.24 7.53
CA ASP A 89 -19.79 2.78 7.49
C ASP A 89 -19.64 2.25 6.05
N VAL A 90 -19.49 0.93 5.90
CA VAL A 90 -19.28 0.27 4.60
C VAL A 90 -20.53 0.24 3.70
N ALA A 91 -21.70 0.59 4.21
CA ALA A 91 -22.92 0.61 3.42
C ALA A 91 -23.04 1.91 2.59
N ALA A 92 -22.35 2.98 2.99
CA ALA A 92 -22.41 4.28 2.34
C ALA A 92 -21.07 4.60 1.64
N GLN A 93 -21.08 4.70 0.31
CA GLN A 93 -19.90 5.13 -0.44
C GLN A 93 -19.65 6.64 -0.23
N LEU A 94 -18.39 7.01 0.02
CA LEU A 94 -18.00 8.41 0.05
C LEU A 94 -17.92 8.93 -1.39
N ALA A 95 -18.74 9.91 -1.74
CA ALA A 95 -18.66 10.59 -3.02
C ALA A 95 -17.36 11.41 -3.12
N LYS A 96 -16.75 11.47 -4.31
CA LYS A 96 -15.45 12.12 -4.48
C LYS A 96 -15.49 13.62 -4.19
N ASP A 97 -16.54 14.30 -4.57
CA ASP A 97 -16.79 15.71 -4.27
C ASP A 97 -17.04 15.96 -2.77
N ALA A 98 -17.69 15.02 -2.09
CA ALA A 98 -17.90 15.08 -0.65
C ALA A 98 -16.60 14.89 0.17
N ALA A 99 -15.55 14.33 -0.43
CA ALA A 99 -14.27 14.19 0.23
C ALA A 99 -13.53 15.51 0.47
N GLY A 100 -13.93 16.60 -0.22
CA GLY A 100 -13.35 17.93 -0.05
C GLY A 100 -11.84 17.93 -0.27
N ASP A 101 -11.08 18.57 0.64
CA ASP A 101 -9.63 18.69 0.55
C ASP A 101 -8.91 17.33 0.57
N TYR A 102 -9.55 16.30 1.11
CA TYR A 102 -9.01 14.93 1.15
C TYR A 102 -9.26 14.13 -0.14
N ALA A 103 -9.92 14.68 -1.15
CA ALA A 103 -10.12 14.01 -2.43
C ALA A 103 -8.78 13.66 -3.11
N THR A 104 -7.78 14.54 -3.04
CA THR A 104 -6.43 14.28 -3.58
C THR A 104 -5.67 13.23 -2.76
N PRO A 105 -5.56 13.30 -1.43
CA PRO A 105 -4.99 12.23 -0.63
C PRO A 105 -5.60 10.84 -0.88
N LEU A 106 -6.92 10.76 -0.94
CA LEU A 106 -7.61 9.51 -1.24
C LEU A 106 -7.34 9.02 -2.67
N GLU A 107 -7.26 9.92 -3.65
CA GLU A 107 -6.87 9.55 -5.01
C GLU A 107 -5.44 9.02 -5.07
N CYS A 108 -4.49 9.61 -4.33
CA CYS A 108 -3.14 9.09 -4.20
C CYS A 108 -3.12 7.67 -3.63
N VAL A 109 -3.96 7.37 -2.64
CA VAL A 109 -4.16 6.00 -2.14
C VAL A 109 -4.74 5.10 -3.23
N ARG A 110 -5.75 5.55 -3.97
CA ARG A 110 -6.40 4.76 -5.01
C ARG A 110 -5.42 4.29 -6.09
N ILE A 111 -4.47 5.14 -6.46
CA ILE A 111 -3.46 4.84 -7.48
C ILE A 111 -2.20 4.19 -6.92
N ALA A 112 -2.05 4.09 -5.60
CA ALA A 112 -0.89 3.50 -4.94
C ALA A 112 -0.61 2.06 -5.43
N PRO A 113 0.65 1.61 -5.44
CA PRO A 113 0.99 0.25 -5.80
C PRO A 113 0.56 -0.74 -4.71
N SER A 114 0.26 -1.98 -5.11
CA SER A 114 0.01 -3.09 -4.18
C SER A 114 0.42 -4.42 -4.79
N ALA A 115 0.67 -5.41 -3.96
CA ALA A 115 1.05 -6.74 -4.40
C ALA A 115 -0.04 -7.34 -5.32
N ALA A 116 0.37 -7.75 -6.52
CA ALA A 116 -0.51 -8.20 -7.60
C ALA A 116 -1.73 -7.28 -7.84
N ASN A 117 -1.57 -5.98 -7.59
CA ASN A 117 -2.60 -4.95 -7.75
C ASN A 117 -3.90 -5.24 -6.99
N LYS A 118 -3.81 -5.88 -5.82
CA LYS A 118 -4.99 -6.27 -5.02
C LYS A 118 -5.72 -5.10 -4.39
N GLN A 119 -5.02 -3.99 -4.12
CA GLN A 119 -5.60 -2.78 -3.52
C GLN A 119 -6.47 -3.14 -2.31
N PRO A 120 -5.87 -3.71 -1.24
CA PRO A 120 -6.62 -4.33 -0.15
C PRO A 120 -7.22 -3.34 0.83
N TRP A 121 -6.86 -2.07 0.74
CA TRP A 121 -7.34 -1.02 1.62
C TRP A 121 -8.81 -0.71 1.44
N ARG A 122 -9.48 -0.42 2.56
CA ARG A 122 -10.81 0.18 2.64
C ARG A 122 -10.72 1.31 3.64
N ILE A 123 -11.17 2.49 3.26
CA ILE A 123 -11.04 3.68 4.09
C ILE A 123 -12.42 4.22 4.37
N ILE A 124 -12.73 4.39 5.65
CA ILE A 124 -13.99 4.94 6.11
C ILE A 124 -13.71 6.31 6.73
N ARG A 125 -14.36 7.36 6.24
CA ARG A 125 -14.40 8.65 6.90
C ARG A 125 -15.49 8.62 7.96
N ASP A 126 -15.14 8.86 9.21
CA ASP A 126 -16.10 9.02 10.30
C ASP A 126 -15.65 10.15 11.23
N ARG A 127 -16.53 11.11 11.51
CA ARG A 127 -16.31 12.21 12.45
C ARG A 127 -14.99 12.97 12.27
N GLY A 128 -14.60 13.19 11.02
CA GLY A 128 -13.37 13.91 10.68
C GLY A 128 -12.09 13.07 10.73
N ALA A 129 -12.18 11.78 11.04
CA ALA A 129 -11.10 10.83 10.98
C ALA A 129 -11.22 9.88 9.78
N TYR A 130 -10.09 9.36 9.30
CA TYR A 130 -10.03 8.35 8.24
C TYR A 130 -9.52 7.04 8.81
N HIS A 131 -10.38 6.03 8.84
CA HIS A 131 -10.08 4.71 9.39
C HIS A 131 -9.66 3.77 8.26
N PHE A 132 -8.45 3.23 8.38
CA PHE A 132 -7.85 2.35 7.38
C PHE A 132 -8.07 0.89 7.75
N TYR A 133 -8.83 0.19 6.94
CA TYR A 133 -9.12 -1.23 7.10
C TYR A 133 -8.50 -2.06 5.99
N LEU A 134 -8.10 -3.26 6.33
CA LEU A 134 -7.57 -4.26 5.42
C LEU A 134 -8.67 -5.27 5.04
N LYS A 135 -9.03 -5.30 3.76
CA LYS A 135 -9.85 -6.38 3.18
C LYS A 135 -8.95 -7.45 2.59
N ARG A 136 -8.75 -8.54 3.32
CA ARG A 136 -7.85 -9.61 2.88
C ARG A 136 -8.38 -10.34 1.65
N THR A 137 -7.44 -10.71 0.78
CA THR A 137 -7.72 -11.66 -0.30
C THR A 137 -7.60 -13.08 0.26
N PRO A 138 -8.66 -13.91 0.22
CA PRO A 138 -8.61 -15.26 0.78
C PRO A 138 -7.46 -16.10 0.23
N GLY A 139 -6.72 -16.76 1.10
CA GLY A 139 -5.59 -17.63 0.75
C GLY A 139 -4.29 -16.90 0.36
N TYR A 140 -4.32 -15.60 0.16
CA TYR A 140 -3.15 -14.84 -0.33
C TYR A 140 -1.98 -14.86 0.66
N ASP A 141 -2.26 -14.76 1.96
CA ASP A 141 -1.22 -14.80 3.00
C ASP A 141 -0.49 -16.15 3.07
N ARG A 142 -1.14 -17.26 2.67
CA ARG A 142 -0.50 -18.58 2.63
C ARG A 142 0.59 -18.68 1.57
N ILE A 143 0.42 -17.96 0.46
CA ILE A 143 1.39 -17.94 -0.66
C ILE A 143 2.68 -17.24 -0.24
N PHE A 144 2.59 -16.23 0.61
CA PHE A 144 3.72 -15.37 0.99
C PHE A 144 4.21 -15.60 2.43
N ALA A 145 3.68 -16.60 3.13
CA ALA A 145 4.07 -16.89 4.52
C ALA A 145 5.60 -17.03 4.66
N PRO A 146 6.21 -16.50 5.72
CA PRO A 146 5.59 -15.83 6.87
C PRO A 146 5.27 -14.34 6.65
N ILE A 147 5.47 -13.80 5.45
CA ILE A 147 5.26 -12.39 5.13
C ILE A 147 3.77 -12.11 4.94
N ARG A 148 3.23 -11.19 5.71
CA ARG A 148 1.87 -10.65 5.50
C ARG A 148 1.93 -9.51 4.49
N ILE A 149 2.00 -9.85 3.21
CA ILE A 149 2.29 -8.90 2.14
C ILE A 149 1.21 -7.81 2.00
N GLN A 150 -0.06 -8.13 2.29
CA GLN A 150 -1.14 -7.14 2.25
C GLN A 150 -1.08 -6.13 3.41
N ASN A 151 -0.37 -6.45 4.50
CA ASN A 151 -0.07 -5.46 5.54
C ASN A 151 0.98 -4.46 5.05
N ILE A 152 1.94 -4.88 4.21
CA ILE A 152 2.86 -3.97 3.52
C ILE A 152 2.08 -3.00 2.62
N ASP A 153 1.09 -3.51 1.87
CA ASP A 153 0.21 -2.69 1.02
C ASP A 153 -0.52 -1.61 1.84
N MET A 154 -0.92 -1.92 3.09
CA MET A 154 -1.52 -0.93 3.99
C MET A 154 -0.55 0.19 4.35
N GLY A 155 0.71 -0.14 4.65
CA GLY A 155 1.75 0.85 4.90
C GLY A 155 1.99 1.75 3.68
N ILE A 156 1.99 1.18 2.48
CA ILE A 156 2.07 1.94 1.22
C ILE A 156 0.91 2.94 1.12
N ALA A 157 -0.32 2.48 1.35
CA ALA A 157 -1.51 3.34 1.30
C ALA A 157 -1.44 4.49 2.33
N MET A 158 -0.99 4.19 3.56
CA MET A 158 -0.79 5.19 4.62
C MET A 158 0.25 6.24 4.22
N CYS A 159 1.36 5.81 3.59
CA CYS A 159 2.40 6.71 3.10
C CYS A 159 1.85 7.68 2.03
N HIS A 160 1.12 7.17 1.05
CA HIS A 160 0.52 7.99 0.00
C HIS A 160 -0.48 9.01 0.57
N PHE A 161 -1.33 8.57 1.51
CA PHE A 161 -2.30 9.45 2.15
C PHE A 161 -1.62 10.58 2.92
N GLU A 162 -0.70 10.24 3.83
CA GLU A 162 -0.07 11.21 4.70
C GLU A 162 0.79 12.21 3.93
N LEU A 163 1.64 11.74 3.00
CA LEU A 163 2.53 12.64 2.26
C LEU A 163 1.73 13.62 1.39
N SER A 164 0.67 13.15 0.73
CA SER A 164 -0.19 14.01 -0.07
C SER A 164 -1.02 14.98 0.77
N ALA A 165 -1.51 14.55 1.95
CA ALA A 165 -2.20 15.42 2.90
C ALA A 165 -1.27 16.53 3.40
N ARG A 166 -0.04 16.20 3.79
CA ARG A 166 0.97 17.18 4.23
C ARG A 166 1.30 18.21 3.16
N VAL A 167 1.44 17.80 1.89
CA VAL A 167 1.69 18.73 0.77
C VAL A 167 0.55 19.75 0.62
N LEU A 168 -0.67 19.37 0.98
CA LEU A 168 -1.84 20.24 0.94
C LEU A 168 -2.05 21.04 2.25
N GLY A 169 -1.13 20.92 3.22
CA GLY A 169 -1.25 21.59 4.51
C GLY A 169 -2.34 21.01 5.42
N LEU A 170 -2.75 19.77 5.18
CA LEU A 170 -3.70 19.07 6.01
C LEU A 170 -2.95 18.38 7.16
N ASP A 171 -3.13 18.89 8.36
CA ASP A 171 -2.50 18.35 9.56
C ASP A 171 -3.23 17.11 10.08
N GLY A 172 -2.46 16.18 10.65
CA GLY A 172 -3.00 14.99 11.25
C GLY A 172 -1.90 14.05 11.73
N GLY A 173 -2.30 13.00 12.43
CA GLY A 173 -1.41 11.98 12.93
C GLY A 173 -2.08 10.61 12.96
N TRP A 174 -1.28 9.55 12.95
CA TRP A 174 -1.76 8.19 13.05
C TRP A 174 -2.02 7.81 14.51
N THR A 175 -3.14 7.14 14.74
CA THR A 175 -3.43 6.45 16.00
C THR A 175 -3.74 4.99 15.71
N THR A 176 -3.45 4.12 16.69
CA THR A 176 -3.80 2.70 16.64
C THR A 176 -5.12 2.40 17.32
N GLU A 177 -5.75 3.41 17.91
CA GLU A 177 -7.07 3.29 18.52
C GLU A 177 -8.13 3.27 17.45
N GLY A 178 -8.76 2.13 17.25
CA GLY A 178 -9.85 1.96 16.31
C GLY A 178 -11.19 2.39 16.89
N PRO A 179 -12.21 2.56 16.05
CA PRO A 179 -13.58 2.90 16.49
C PRO A 179 -14.24 1.78 17.31
N GLY A 180 -13.52 0.73 17.69
CA GLY A 180 -14.02 -0.38 18.52
C GLY A 180 -15.11 -1.23 17.85
N ARG A 181 -15.36 -1.03 16.57
CA ARG A 181 -16.38 -1.79 15.82
C ARG A 181 -15.72 -2.62 14.71
N PRO A 182 -16.00 -3.93 14.65
CA PRO A 182 -15.70 -4.71 13.45
C PRO A 182 -16.45 -4.09 12.27
N CYS A 183 -15.78 -3.92 11.16
CA CYS A 183 -16.40 -3.39 9.94
C CYS A 183 -16.60 -4.52 8.92
N GLY A 184 -17.58 -5.39 9.18
CA GLY A 184 -17.82 -6.58 8.35
C GLY A 184 -16.58 -7.48 8.30
N ASP A 185 -16.13 -7.84 7.09
CA ASP A 185 -14.95 -8.68 6.84
C ASP A 185 -13.62 -7.91 6.85
N PHE A 186 -13.61 -6.66 7.33
CA PHE A 186 -12.42 -5.81 7.29
C PHE A 186 -11.66 -5.88 8.62
N GLU A 187 -10.33 -5.96 8.54
CA GLU A 187 -9.42 -5.89 9.68
C GLU A 187 -8.94 -4.43 9.86
N TYR A 188 -8.97 -3.94 11.10
CA TYR A 188 -8.47 -2.60 11.45
C TYR A 188 -6.98 -2.66 11.79
#